data_1fb8e50a84ba1ad2a83ccdfe5de29c42
#
_entry.id   1fb8e50a84ba1ad2a83ccdfe5de29c42
#
_cell.length_a   1.000
_cell.length_b   1.000
_cell.length_c   1.000
_cell.angle_alpha   90.00
_cell.angle_beta   90.00
_cell.angle_gamma   90.00
#
_symmetry.space_group_name_H-M   'P 1'
#
loop_
_entity.id
_entity.type
_entity.pdbx_description
1 polymer ?
#
loop_
_entity_poly.entity_id
_entity_poly.type
_entity_poly.pdbx_seq_one_letter_code
_entity_poly.pdbx_strand_id
1 'polypeptide(L)'
;DMPSDVAAWVRRDRNHPSLLMWSIGNEILDTHLDESAQQVTCDLCENVRLHDPRGNAVITIGSNFMPWEGARKCADLVDAQGYNYGEKYYEAHHAEHPDWVIYGSETASALSSRGIYHFPTAASILSDEDLQCSALGNSTSSWGTKDMRKCIVEDLNTPYSLGQFLW
;
A
#
# COMPACT_ATOMS: atom_id res chain seq x y z
N ASP A 1 -12.99 6.12 20.16
CA ASP A 1 -12.96 4.71 20.55
C ASP A 1 -13.07 3.86 19.28
N MET A 2 -12.10 2.97 19.08
CA MET A 2 -11.92 2.22 17.81
C MET A 2 -13.22 1.57 17.30
N PRO A 3 -14.02 0.80 18.06
CA PRO A 3 -15.24 0.20 17.55
C PRO A 3 -16.28 1.22 17.06
N SER A 4 -16.45 2.33 17.77
CA SER A 4 -17.42 3.36 17.36
C SER A 4 -16.97 4.12 16.12
N ASP A 5 -15.66 4.35 15.97
CA ASP A 5 -15.08 5.03 14.82
C ASP A 5 -15.19 4.17 13.56
N VAL A 6 -14.88 2.87 13.66
CA VAL A 6 -15.09 1.89 12.57
C VAL A 6 -16.57 1.80 12.20
N ALA A 7 -17.46 1.71 13.19
CA ALA A 7 -18.90 1.66 12.95
C ALA A 7 -19.41 2.88 12.17
N ALA A 8 -18.99 4.08 12.58
CA ALA A 8 -19.39 5.33 11.94
C ALA A 8 -18.88 5.41 10.50
N TRP A 9 -17.60 5.09 10.29
CA TRP A 9 -16.96 5.09 8.98
C TRP A 9 -17.60 4.09 8.03
N VAL A 10 -17.69 2.82 8.41
CA VAL A 10 -18.22 1.76 7.55
C VAL A 10 -19.70 2.00 7.22
N ARG A 11 -20.52 2.38 8.20
CA ARG A 11 -21.95 2.66 7.97
C ARG A 11 -22.19 3.85 7.06
N ARG A 12 -21.32 4.85 7.07
CA ARG A 12 -21.38 5.99 6.16
C ARG A 12 -21.15 5.57 4.71
N ASP A 13 -20.15 4.72 4.47
CA ASP A 13 -19.61 4.50 3.12
C ASP A 13 -20.02 3.16 2.47
N ARG A 14 -20.46 2.16 3.24
CA ARG A 14 -20.74 0.79 2.75
C ARG A 14 -21.73 0.66 1.59
N ASN A 15 -22.57 1.67 1.38
CA ASN A 15 -23.54 1.68 0.28
C ASN A 15 -23.03 2.47 -0.94
N HIS A 16 -21.80 2.98 -0.89
CA HIS A 16 -21.25 3.74 -2.00
C HIS A 16 -20.85 2.81 -3.15
N PRO A 17 -21.34 3.03 -4.39
CA PRO A 17 -21.12 2.08 -5.48
C PRO A 17 -19.68 1.97 -5.96
N SER A 18 -18.81 2.93 -5.66
CA SER A 18 -17.38 2.90 -6.00
C SER A 18 -16.48 2.42 -4.84
N LEU A 19 -17.06 1.92 -3.75
CA LEU A 19 -16.27 1.32 -2.69
C LEU A 19 -15.71 -0.03 -3.15
N LEU A 20 -14.37 -0.15 -3.12
CA LEU A 20 -13.65 -1.34 -3.54
C LEU A 20 -12.98 -2.05 -2.36
N MET A 21 -12.35 -1.28 -1.47
CA MET A 21 -11.56 -1.79 -0.36
C MET A 21 -11.77 -0.98 0.91
N TRP A 22 -11.71 -1.67 2.05
CA TRP A 22 -11.61 -1.09 3.39
C TRP A 22 -10.16 -1.15 3.84
N SER A 23 -9.43 -0.05 3.85
CA SER A 23 -8.07 -0.02 4.41
C SER A 23 -8.15 0.22 5.91
N ILE A 24 -7.73 -0.77 6.69
CA ILE A 24 -7.77 -0.72 8.16
C ILE A 24 -6.50 -0.13 8.77
N GLY A 25 -5.49 0.16 7.97
CA GLY A 25 -4.26 0.77 8.43
C GLY A 25 -3.24 0.97 7.33
N ASN A 26 -2.30 1.88 7.56
CA ASN A 26 -1.18 2.16 6.67
C ASN A 26 0.09 2.38 7.47
N GLU A 27 1.15 1.65 7.14
CA GLU A 27 2.49 1.76 7.75
C GLU A 27 2.50 1.70 9.28
N ILE A 28 1.69 0.82 9.83
CA ILE A 28 1.54 0.66 11.29
C ILE A 28 2.80 -0.01 11.85
N LEU A 29 3.59 0.75 12.60
CA LEU A 29 4.86 0.33 13.18
C LEU A 29 4.69 -0.92 14.07
N ASP A 30 3.64 -0.96 14.86
CA ASP A 30 3.37 -2.04 15.82
C ASP A 30 3.19 -3.40 15.13
N THR A 31 2.81 -3.45 13.85
CA THR A 31 2.62 -4.71 13.13
C THR A 31 3.86 -5.59 13.09
N HIS A 32 5.05 -5.03 13.25
CA HIS A 32 6.29 -5.81 13.29
C HIS A 32 7.02 -5.75 14.64
N LEU A 33 6.60 -4.90 15.56
CA LEU A 33 7.23 -4.72 16.88
C LEU A 33 6.42 -5.34 18.02
N ASP A 34 5.10 -5.45 17.88
CA ASP A 34 4.21 -5.84 18.97
C ASP A 34 3.31 -7.02 18.55
N GLU A 35 3.38 -8.11 19.31
CA GLU A 35 2.55 -9.29 19.06
C GLU A 35 1.04 -9.01 19.20
N SER A 36 0.65 -7.99 19.97
CA SER A 36 -0.75 -7.58 20.11
C SER A 36 -1.34 -7.00 18.81
N ALA A 37 -0.49 -6.56 17.87
CA ALA A 37 -0.94 -6.01 16.59
C ALA A 37 -1.79 -6.98 15.78
N GLN A 38 -1.54 -8.28 15.87
CA GLN A 38 -2.36 -9.29 15.21
C GLN A 38 -3.78 -9.32 15.79
N GLN A 39 -3.92 -9.22 17.11
CA GLN A 39 -5.24 -9.15 17.75
C GLN A 39 -5.97 -7.86 17.34
N VAL A 40 -5.29 -6.73 17.35
CA VAL A 40 -5.87 -5.45 16.91
C VAL A 40 -6.30 -5.51 15.44
N THR A 41 -5.50 -6.12 14.57
CA THR A 41 -5.84 -6.33 13.16
C THR A 41 -7.10 -7.20 13.03
N CYS A 42 -7.18 -8.30 13.79
CA CYS A 42 -8.35 -9.17 13.82
C CYS A 42 -9.60 -8.40 14.28
N ASP A 43 -9.51 -7.68 15.40
CA ASP A 43 -10.61 -6.89 15.94
C ASP A 43 -11.10 -5.82 14.94
N LEU A 44 -10.20 -5.18 14.22
CA LEU A 44 -10.55 -4.24 13.15
C LEU A 44 -11.28 -4.92 12.00
N CYS A 45 -10.80 -6.07 11.53
CA CYS A 45 -11.46 -6.85 10.48
C CYS A 45 -12.87 -7.27 10.90
N GLU A 46 -13.03 -7.78 12.13
CA GLU A 46 -14.32 -8.19 12.67
C GLU A 46 -15.29 -7.01 12.77
N ASN A 47 -14.82 -5.85 13.23
CA ASN A 47 -15.65 -4.64 13.30
C ASN A 47 -16.08 -4.15 11.91
N VAL A 48 -15.19 -4.17 10.91
CA VAL A 48 -15.57 -3.84 9.53
C VAL A 48 -16.66 -4.80 9.04
N ARG A 49 -16.46 -6.11 9.17
CA ARG A 49 -17.42 -7.15 8.73
C ARG A 49 -18.75 -7.04 9.45
N LEU A 50 -18.75 -6.70 10.74
CA LEU A 50 -19.97 -6.47 11.53
C LEU A 50 -20.83 -5.34 10.93
N HIS A 51 -20.21 -4.31 10.41
CA HIS A 51 -20.89 -3.12 9.87
C HIS A 51 -21.03 -3.11 8.34
N ASP A 52 -20.33 -4.00 7.64
CA ASP A 52 -20.52 -4.32 6.21
C ASP A 52 -20.93 -5.80 6.03
N PRO A 53 -22.11 -6.22 6.49
CA PRO A 53 -22.51 -7.62 6.51
C PRO A 53 -22.72 -8.24 5.12
N ARG A 54 -22.74 -7.43 4.07
CA ARG A 54 -22.81 -7.90 2.68
C ARG A 54 -21.44 -8.24 2.10
N GLY A 55 -20.35 -7.78 2.76
CA GLY A 55 -19.00 -7.97 2.26
C GLY A 55 -18.80 -7.31 0.88
N ASN A 56 -19.32 -6.08 0.70
CA ASN A 56 -19.29 -5.40 -0.59
C ASN A 56 -17.86 -4.98 -1.00
N ALA A 57 -16.95 -4.87 -0.04
CA ALA A 57 -15.56 -4.50 -0.26
C ALA A 57 -14.63 -5.41 0.54
N VAL A 58 -13.45 -5.66 0.00
CA VAL A 58 -12.41 -6.44 0.66
C VAL A 58 -11.69 -5.60 1.72
N ILE A 59 -11.15 -6.26 2.74
CA ILE A 59 -10.36 -5.59 3.79
C ILE A 59 -8.89 -5.66 3.41
N THR A 60 -8.17 -4.57 3.61
CA THR A 60 -6.75 -4.47 3.30
C THR A 60 -5.98 -3.67 4.35
N ILE A 61 -4.66 -3.85 4.34
CA ILE A 61 -3.69 -3.04 5.06
C ILE A 61 -2.54 -2.69 4.12
N GLY A 62 -2.09 -1.43 4.12
CA GLY A 62 -0.89 -1.00 3.40
C GLY A 62 0.33 -1.07 4.33
N SER A 63 1.45 -1.64 3.87
CA SER A 63 2.62 -1.80 4.72
C SER A 63 3.94 -1.69 3.97
N ASN A 64 4.86 -0.90 4.54
CA ASN A 64 6.29 -0.92 4.18
C ASN A 64 7.08 -1.95 5.03
N PHE A 65 6.42 -2.64 5.97
CA PHE A 65 7.02 -3.59 6.89
C PHE A 65 6.87 -5.05 6.47
N MET A 66 6.42 -5.34 5.25
CA MET A 66 6.23 -6.70 4.73
C MET A 66 7.48 -7.61 4.79
N PRO A 67 8.74 -7.09 4.81
CA PRO A 67 9.91 -7.94 5.07
C PRO A 67 9.91 -8.62 6.45
N TRP A 68 9.16 -8.11 7.42
CA TRP A 68 9.11 -8.64 8.79
C TRP A 68 7.95 -9.63 8.97
N GLU A 69 8.23 -10.71 9.68
CA GLU A 69 7.25 -11.78 9.93
C GLU A 69 5.98 -11.28 10.64
N GLY A 70 6.13 -10.39 11.63
CA GLY A 70 4.98 -9.83 12.36
C GLY A 70 4.01 -9.10 11.44
N ALA A 71 4.53 -8.30 10.50
CA ALA A 71 3.71 -7.61 9.51
C ALA A 71 3.01 -8.58 8.56
N ARG A 72 3.69 -9.65 8.13
CA ARG A 72 3.05 -10.72 7.31
C ARG A 72 1.96 -11.44 8.07
N LYS A 73 2.13 -11.71 9.37
CA LYS A 73 1.07 -12.30 10.21
C LYS A 73 -0.18 -11.40 10.31
N CYS A 74 0.00 -10.07 10.32
CA CYS A 74 -1.14 -9.15 10.22
C CYS A 74 -1.74 -9.17 8.80
N ALA A 75 -0.91 -9.27 7.76
CA ALA A 75 -1.35 -9.37 6.38
C ALA A 75 -2.15 -10.66 6.10
N ASP A 76 -1.88 -11.76 6.77
CA ASP A 76 -2.66 -13.00 6.69
C ASP A 76 -4.11 -12.85 7.16
N LEU A 77 -4.41 -11.82 7.93
CA LEU A 77 -5.75 -11.59 8.51
C LEU A 77 -6.66 -10.74 7.60
N VAL A 78 -6.12 -10.17 6.55
CA VAL A 78 -6.85 -9.31 5.61
C VAL A 78 -7.06 -10.00 4.26
N ASP A 79 -7.99 -9.48 3.46
CA ASP A 79 -8.37 -10.08 2.18
C ASP A 79 -7.42 -9.71 1.04
N ALA A 80 -6.75 -8.54 1.12
CA ALA A 80 -5.78 -8.07 0.14
C ALA A 80 -4.56 -7.43 0.83
N GLN A 81 -3.36 -7.78 0.36
CA GLN A 81 -2.09 -7.41 0.96
C GLN A 81 -1.46 -6.23 0.23
N GLY A 82 -1.50 -5.06 0.86
CA GLY A 82 -0.95 -3.83 0.33
C GLY A 82 0.54 -3.65 0.65
N TYR A 83 1.32 -3.35 -0.37
CA TYR A 83 2.75 -3.10 -0.25
C TYR A 83 3.06 -1.63 -0.51
N ASN A 84 3.72 -0.98 0.44
CA ASN A 84 4.27 0.34 0.23
C ASN A 84 5.76 0.19 -0.16
N TYR A 85 6.09 0.58 -1.39
CA TYR A 85 7.47 0.54 -1.95
C TYR A 85 8.14 -0.84 -1.83
N GLY A 86 7.35 -1.91 -1.85
CA GLY A 86 7.76 -3.28 -1.58
C GLY A 86 7.70 -4.22 -2.78
N GLU A 87 7.64 -3.73 -4.02
CA GLU A 87 7.46 -4.52 -5.24
C GLU A 87 8.52 -5.61 -5.40
N LYS A 88 9.73 -5.35 -4.91
CA LYS A 88 10.84 -6.32 -4.94
C LYS A 88 10.60 -7.60 -4.13
N TYR A 89 9.60 -7.60 -3.25
CA TYR A 89 9.24 -8.76 -2.42
C TYR A 89 8.09 -9.59 -3.02
N TYR A 90 7.38 -9.10 -4.04
CA TYR A 90 6.18 -9.74 -4.59
C TYR A 90 6.41 -11.19 -4.98
N GLU A 91 7.47 -11.47 -5.75
CA GLU A 91 7.76 -12.83 -6.23
C GLU A 91 8.01 -13.81 -5.08
N ALA A 92 8.84 -13.41 -4.11
CA ALA A 92 9.16 -14.26 -2.97
C ALA A 92 7.93 -14.52 -2.09
N HIS A 93 7.18 -13.46 -1.77
CA HIS A 93 6.00 -13.60 -0.92
C HIS A 93 4.85 -14.30 -1.63
N HIS A 94 4.68 -14.12 -2.95
CA HIS A 94 3.70 -14.90 -3.71
C HIS A 94 4.05 -16.39 -3.76
N ALA A 95 5.33 -16.73 -3.80
CA ALA A 95 5.76 -18.14 -3.73
C ALA A 95 5.50 -18.76 -2.35
N GLU A 96 5.63 -17.98 -1.27
CA GLU A 96 5.32 -18.41 0.12
C GLU A 96 3.82 -18.44 0.40
N HIS A 97 3.07 -17.48 -0.16
CA HIS A 97 1.63 -17.25 0.05
C HIS A 97 0.91 -17.14 -1.30
N PRO A 98 0.72 -18.23 -2.04
CA PRO A 98 0.15 -18.19 -3.39
C PRO A 98 -1.33 -17.77 -3.44
N ASP A 99 -2.01 -17.75 -2.31
CA ASP A 99 -3.38 -17.31 -2.10
C ASP A 99 -3.52 -15.81 -1.78
N TRP A 100 -2.39 -15.12 -1.54
CA TRP A 100 -2.43 -13.69 -1.29
C TRP A 100 -2.81 -12.89 -2.53
N VAL A 101 -3.67 -11.89 -2.32
CA VAL A 101 -4.03 -10.90 -3.34
C VAL A 101 -3.13 -9.68 -3.14
N ILE A 102 -2.00 -9.67 -3.84
CA ILE A 102 -0.96 -8.65 -3.71
C ILE A 102 -1.31 -7.43 -4.55
N TYR A 103 -1.08 -6.23 -4.01
CA TYR A 103 -1.15 -4.97 -4.76
C TYR A 103 -0.18 -3.92 -4.18
N GLY A 104 0.16 -2.92 -4.98
CA GLY A 104 0.94 -1.77 -4.52
C GLY A 104 0.03 -0.72 -3.88
N SER A 105 0.01 -0.65 -2.55
CA SER A 105 -0.77 0.38 -1.84
C SER A 105 -0.13 1.76 -1.92
N GLU A 106 1.19 1.82 -2.01
CA GLU A 106 1.96 3.01 -2.38
C GLU A 106 3.17 2.58 -3.21
N THR A 107 3.34 3.17 -4.39
CA THR A 107 4.46 2.85 -5.29
C THR A 107 5.09 4.12 -5.85
N ALA A 108 6.20 3.98 -6.53
CA ALA A 108 6.98 5.02 -7.22
C ALA A 108 7.64 6.03 -6.30
N SER A 109 6.90 6.88 -5.62
CA SER A 109 7.41 8.09 -4.96
C SER A 109 8.25 8.97 -5.92
N ALA A 110 7.79 9.08 -7.17
CA ALA A 110 8.37 9.94 -8.17
C ALA A 110 7.75 11.34 -8.04
N LEU A 111 8.57 12.31 -7.68
CA LEU A 111 8.14 13.66 -7.40
C LEU A 111 8.40 14.56 -8.60
N SER A 112 7.51 15.52 -8.86
CA SER A 112 7.69 16.49 -9.92
C SER A 112 7.20 17.86 -9.52
N SER A 113 7.94 18.91 -9.92
CA SER A 113 7.58 20.31 -9.71
C SER A 113 7.33 20.97 -11.06
N ARG A 114 6.18 21.63 -11.18
CA ARG A 114 5.80 22.30 -12.43
C ARG A 114 6.85 23.33 -12.85
N GLY A 115 7.32 23.22 -14.10
CA GLY A 115 8.24 24.17 -14.69
C GLY A 115 9.72 24.04 -14.25
N ILE A 116 10.05 23.03 -13.49
CA ILE A 116 11.43 22.71 -13.08
C ILE A 116 11.97 21.58 -13.93
N TYR A 117 13.17 21.74 -14.47
CA TYR A 117 13.80 20.74 -15.34
C TYR A 117 15.25 20.53 -14.93
N HIS A 118 15.61 19.28 -14.63
CA HIS A 118 16.98 18.85 -14.40
C HIS A 118 17.52 18.13 -15.64
N PHE A 119 18.77 18.37 -15.97
CA PHE A 119 19.45 17.77 -17.12
C PHE A 119 20.78 17.13 -16.69
N PRO A 120 21.17 15.98 -17.27
CA PRO A 120 20.44 15.23 -18.30
C PRO A 120 19.16 14.57 -17.77
N THR A 121 18.11 14.51 -18.58
CA THR A 121 16.78 13.99 -18.17
C THR A 121 16.79 12.51 -17.85
N ALA A 122 17.81 11.78 -18.26
CA ALA A 122 17.98 10.36 -17.96
C ALA A 122 18.51 10.09 -16.54
N ALA A 123 19.03 11.11 -15.85
CA ALA A 123 19.50 10.97 -14.48
C ALA A 123 18.33 11.08 -13.49
N SER A 124 18.26 10.16 -12.54
CA SER A 124 17.39 10.31 -11.37
C SER A 124 18.02 11.28 -10.37
N ILE A 125 17.22 12.15 -9.81
CA ILE A 125 17.61 13.13 -8.80
C ILE A 125 16.83 12.82 -7.53
N LEU A 126 17.53 12.68 -6.40
CA LEU A 126 16.90 12.44 -5.11
C LEU A 126 16.29 13.74 -4.60
N SER A 127 14.99 13.72 -4.33
CA SER A 127 14.25 14.89 -3.84
C SER A 127 14.67 15.32 -2.44
N ASP A 128 15.25 14.39 -1.66
CA ASP A 128 15.76 14.67 -0.32
C ASP A 128 17.02 15.56 -0.36
N GLU A 129 17.73 15.53 -1.49
CA GLU A 129 18.95 16.30 -1.71
C GLU A 129 18.70 17.61 -2.45
N ASP A 130 17.58 17.68 -3.18
CA ASP A 130 17.16 18.86 -3.95
C ASP A 130 15.71 19.21 -3.63
N LEU A 131 15.49 20.41 -3.14
CA LEU A 131 14.16 20.95 -2.81
C LEU A 131 13.28 21.19 -4.04
N GLN A 132 13.85 21.13 -5.24
CA GLN A 132 13.15 21.34 -6.51
C GLN A 132 13.18 20.07 -7.36
N CYS A 133 12.05 19.35 -7.37
CA CYS A 133 11.91 18.14 -8.16
C CYS A 133 11.77 18.45 -9.64
N SER A 134 12.28 17.55 -10.51
CA SER A 134 12.11 17.70 -11.96
C SER A 134 10.66 17.52 -12.41
N ALA A 135 10.20 18.35 -13.35
CA ALA A 135 8.89 18.20 -13.99
C ALA A 135 8.81 16.97 -14.92
N LEU A 136 9.92 16.34 -15.23
CA LEU A 136 9.98 15.17 -16.12
C LEU A 136 9.86 13.83 -15.39
N GLY A 137 9.55 13.83 -14.09
CA GLY A 137 9.36 12.61 -13.29
C GLY A 137 10.64 11.80 -13.07
N ASN A 138 11.81 12.43 -13.18
CA ASN A 138 13.10 11.82 -12.90
C ASN A 138 13.63 12.13 -11.48
N SER A 139 12.84 12.79 -10.67
CA SER A 139 13.10 13.00 -9.24
C SER A 139 12.32 11.97 -8.42
N THR A 140 12.95 11.45 -7.39
CA THR A 140 12.36 10.47 -6.48
C THR A 140 12.88 10.70 -5.06
N SER A 141 12.14 10.23 -4.05
CA SER A 141 12.65 10.17 -2.67
C SER A 141 13.75 9.11 -2.54
N SER A 142 14.58 9.18 -1.51
CA SER A 142 15.68 8.23 -1.27
C SER A 142 15.18 6.77 -1.11
N TRP A 143 13.96 6.59 -0.65
CA TRP A 143 13.28 5.31 -0.49
C TRP A 143 12.38 4.96 -1.69
N GLY A 144 12.05 5.93 -2.54
CA GLY A 144 11.38 5.70 -3.82
C GLY A 144 12.35 5.07 -4.81
N THR A 145 11.94 4.01 -5.48
CA THR A 145 12.87 3.14 -6.19
C THR A 145 12.86 3.34 -7.70
N LYS A 146 11.85 4.02 -8.25
CA LYS A 146 11.59 4.01 -9.68
C LYS A 146 10.90 5.29 -10.12
N ASP A 147 11.06 5.64 -11.38
CA ASP A 147 10.15 6.59 -12.01
C ASP A 147 8.74 5.94 -12.19
N MET A 148 7.74 6.79 -12.29
CA MET A 148 6.34 6.37 -12.38
C MET A 148 6.08 5.41 -13.56
N ARG A 149 6.66 5.66 -14.73
CA ARG A 149 6.49 4.82 -15.91
C ARG A 149 7.06 3.42 -15.66
N LYS A 150 8.23 3.34 -15.04
CA LYS A 150 8.87 2.06 -14.73
C LYS A 150 8.02 1.24 -13.75
N CYS A 151 7.50 1.87 -12.68
CA CYS A 151 6.59 1.22 -11.76
C CYS A 151 5.35 0.64 -12.46
N ILE A 152 4.69 1.42 -13.32
CA ILE A 152 3.50 0.98 -14.06
C ILE A 152 3.83 -0.22 -14.96
N VAL A 153 4.92 -0.16 -15.70
CA VAL A 153 5.30 -1.25 -16.63
C VAL A 153 5.66 -2.53 -15.89
N GLU A 154 6.38 -2.43 -14.78
CA GLU A 154 6.75 -3.61 -13.98
C GLU A 154 5.52 -4.25 -13.34
N ASP A 155 4.60 -3.45 -12.82
CA ASP A 155 3.35 -3.96 -12.26
C ASP A 155 2.48 -4.67 -13.31
N LEU A 156 2.31 -4.05 -14.49
CA LEU A 156 1.59 -4.66 -15.60
C LEU A 156 2.19 -6.01 -16.08
N ASN A 157 3.49 -6.19 -15.86
CA ASN A 157 4.18 -7.45 -16.17
C ASN A 157 4.16 -8.47 -15.02
N THR A 158 3.52 -8.14 -13.89
CA THR A 158 3.40 -9.02 -12.73
C THR A 158 2.00 -9.65 -12.70
N PRO A 159 1.83 -10.91 -13.18
CA PRO A 159 0.50 -11.49 -13.44
C PRO A 159 -0.33 -11.77 -12.19
N TYR A 160 0.28 -11.74 -11.01
CA TYR A 160 -0.37 -11.93 -9.71
C TYR A 160 -0.54 -10.62 -8.92
N SER A 161 -0.23 -9.47 -9.52
CA SER A 161 -0.56 -8.16 -8.94
C SER A 161 -1.97 -7.74 -9.33
N LEU A 162 -2.74 -7.27 -8.35
CA LEU A 162 -4.05 -6.68 -8.58
C LEU A 162 -3.95 -5.30 -9.24
N GLY A 163 -2.80 -4.65 -9.12
CA GLY A 163 -2.54 -3.28 -9.57
C GLY A 163 -1.84 -2.46 -8.51
N GLN A 164 -1.84 -1.13 -8.67
CA GLN A 164 -1.10 -0.26 -7.78
C GLN A 164 -1.73 1.14 -7.64
N PHE A 165 -1.40 1.79 -6.53
CA PHE A 165 -1.62 3.21 -6.31
C PHE A 165 -0.27 3.93 -6.31
N LEU A 166 -0.15 4.94 -7.17
CA LEU A 166 1.06 5.75 -7.28
C LEU A 166 1.06 6.83 -6.19
N TRP A 167 2.20 6.99 -5.55
CA TRP A 167 2.44 8.03 -4.56
C TRP A 167 3.24 9.22 -5.10
#